data_cb35cc35a8c131109cd5953b9c7c2a58
#
_entry.id   cb35cc35a8c131109cd5953b9c7c2a58
#
_cell.length_a   1.000
_cell.length_b   1.000
_cell.length_c   1.000
_cell.angle_alpha   90.00
_cell.angle_beta   90.00
_cell.angle_gamma   90.00
#
_symmetry.space_group_name_H-M   'P 1'
#
loop_
_entity.id
_entity.type
_entity.pdbx_description
1 polymer ?
#
loop_
_entity_poly.entity_id
_entity_poly.type
_entity_poly.pdbx_seq_one_letter_code
_entity_poly.pdbx_strand_id
1 'polypeptide(L)'
;MSRTSWSAAAAVALLPLLAACVPNDPAGGAASSDAAGALTVSSTADACEVSADSAPSGTLTFSVTNDGSDVTEFYLLADDGLRIVSEIENIGPGISRDLVVQAAPGDYYTACKPGMVGDGIRAAFTVTDSGQDVGPTGDTADQLAAAETSYVAYVKDQVGSLIAGTQEFADAYAAGDDARARELYAATRVHWERVEPVAESFGDLDPALDLREADLEDGQAWTGWHLIEKDLWQPAPDANGGETYVPLTAEERAAAADDLVANTQRLVDQVTADGFTFEAFQIANGAKGLLDEVATGKVTGEEEIWSHTDLWDFQANVDGARVAYEVLQDVVAEQDPDLAADLDQRFVDLEALLAAQGSVEGGFGPYTDLTDAQVTELAAAVDALSEPLSRLTSTVTGA
;
A
#
# COMPACT_ATOMS: atom_id res chain seq x y z
N MET A 1 -42.43 83.29 -2.16
CA MET A 1 -43.48 82.62 -1.39
C MET A 1 -42.81 81.60 -0.45
N SER A 2 -42.96 81.93 0.78
CA SER A 2 -42.42 81.26 1.98
C SER A 2 -42.96 79.82 2.18
N ARG A 3 -42.15 78.90 2.65
CA ARG A 3 -42.53 77.87 3.67
C ARG A 3 -41.34 77.13 4.18
N THR A 4 -40.91 77.57 5.31
CA THR A 4 -40.72 76.92 6.65
C THR A 4 -40.29 75.47 6.66
N SER A 5 -39.08 75.34 7.13
CA SER A 5 -38.42 74.13 7.64
C SER A 5 -39.01 73.66 8.98
N TRP A 6 -39.14 72.31 9.17
CA TRP A 6 -39.27 71.74 10.51
C TRP A 6 -38.23 70.61 10.63
N SER A 7 -37.31 70.86 11.56
CA SER A 7 -36.30 69.92 12.00
C SER A 7 -36.90 68.97 13.05
N ALA A 8 -36.84 67.69 12.79
CA ALA A 8 -37.09 66.68 13.78
C ALA A 8 -35.73 66.10 14.33
N ALA A 9 -35.44 66.37 15.57
CA ALA A 9 -34.29 65.81 16.27
C ALA A 9 -34.62 64.37 16.68
N ALA A 10 -33.87 63.41 16.18
CA ALA A 10 -33.90 62.03 16.65
C ALA A 10 -32.84 61.85 17.74
N ALA A 11 -33.29 61.55 18.96
CA ALA A 11 -32.46 61.19 20.07
C ALA A 11 -31.96 59.77 19.90
N VAL A 12 -30.65 59.61 19.79
CA VAL A 12 -29.96 58.28 19.80
C VAL A 12 -29.76 57.88 21.27
N ALA A 13 -30.48 56.87 21.72
CA ALA A 13 -30.26 56.22 22.99
C ALA A 13 -29.09 55.22 22.87
N LEU A 14 -27.93 55.50 23.50
CA LEU A 14 -26.84 54.54 23.70
C LEU A 14 -27.26 53.56 24.79
N LEU A 15 -27.46 52.29 24.40
CA LEU A 15 -27.47 51.16 25.34
C LEU A 15 -26.05 50.65 25.54
N PRO A 16 -25.56 50.48 26.77
CA PRO A 16 -24.27 49.85 27.02
C PRO A 16 -24.46 48.33 26.85
N LEU A 17 -23.71 47.71 25.91
CA LEU A 17 -23.50 46.28 25.84
C LEU A 17 -22.62 45.86 27.02
N LEU A 18 -23.23 45.23 28.01
CA LEU A 18 -22.52 44.46 29.05
C LEU A 18 -22.03 43.17 28.42
N ALA A 19 -20.74 43.09 28.14
CA ALA A 19 -20.06 41.85 27.84
C ALA A 19 -20.01 41.00 29.10
N ALA A 20 -20.91 40.05 29.23
CA ALA A 20 -20.83 38.99 30.25
C ALA A 20 -19.74 38.00 29.81
N CYS A 21 -18.54 38.10 30.38
CA CYS A 21 -17.58 37.01 30.42
C CYS A 21 -18.16 35.92 31.32
N VAL A 22 -18.61 34.84 30.74
CA VAL A 22 -18.90 33.57 31.44
C VAL A 22 -17.55 32.91 31.67
N PRO A 23 -17.07 32.72 32.92
CA PRO A 23 -15.93 31.88 33.18
C PRO A 23 -16.35 30.42 32.84
N ASN A 24 -15.65 29.81 31.93
CA ASN A 24 -15.79 28.40 31.64
C ASN A 24 -14.99 27.64 32.68
N ASP A 25 -15.57 27.39 33.86
CA ASP A 25 -15.03 26.43 34.81
C ASP A 25 -15.25 25.03 34.23
N PRO A 26 -14.22 24.20 34.06
CA PRO A 26 -14.41 22.80 33.76
C PRO A 26 -14.96 22.10 35.00
N ALA A 27 -16.27 22.08 35.16
CA ALA A 27 -16.90 21.18 36.11
C ALA A 27 -16.52 19.76 35.74
N GLY A 28 -15.98 19.02 36.72
CA GLY A 28 -15.56 17.63 36.56
C GLY A 28 -16.60 16.77 35.86
N GLY A 29 -16.39 16.56 34.61
CA GLY A 29 -16.98 15.50 33.81
C GLY A 29 -16.12 14.26 33.98
N ALA A 30 -16.78 13.13 34.16
CA ALA A 30 -16.17 11.82 34.17
C ALA A 30 -15.14 11.71 33.05
N ALA A 31 -14.00 11.10 33.37
CA ALA A 31 -12.99 10.76 32.39
C ALA A 31 -13.67 10.05 31.18
N SER A 32 -13.78 10.77 30.09
CA SER A 32 -13.93 10.15 28.78
C SER A 32 -12.67 9.31 28.61
N SER A 33 -12.84 8.03 28.33
CA SER A 33 -11.77 7.17 27.86
C SER A 33 -10.99 7.94 26.79
N ASP A 34 -9.74 8.30 27.13
CA ASP A 34 -8.85 8.94 26.17
C ASP A 34 -8.74 8.00 24.96
N ALA A 35 -9.26 8.45 23.82
CA ALA A 35 -8.71 8.01 22.56
C ALA A 35 -7.22 8.35 22.66
N ALA A 36 -6.35 7.34 22.64
CA ALA A 36 -4.91 7.55 22.69
C ALA A 36 -4.60 8.50 21.53
N GLY A 37 -4.05 9.68 21.84
CA GLY A 37 -3.68 10.63 20.79
C GLY A 37 -2.69 9.95 19.83
N ALA A 38 -2.65 10.37 18.59
CA ALA A 38 -1.74 9.83 17.60
C ALA A 38 -0.30 9.82 18.15
N LEU A 39 0.39 8.68 17.97
CA LEU A 39 1.80 8.52 18.28
C LEU A 39 2.58 9.26 17.20
N THR A 40 3.33 10.29 17.54
CA THR A 40 4.17 10.97 16.57
C THR A 40 5.48 10.22 16.38
N VAL A 41 5.91 10.10 15.13
CA VAL A 41 7.16 9.47 14.72
C VAL A 41 7.97 10.47 13.92
N SER A 42 9.24 10.64 14.26
CA SER A 42 10.22 11.40 13.50
C SER A 42 11.26 10.44 12.95
N SER A 43 11.36 10.33 11.62
CA SER A 43 12.36 9.53 10.92
C SER A 43 13.45 10.45 10.36
N THR A 44 14.71 10.15 10.72
CA THR A 44 15.90 10.82 10.16
C THR A 44 16.89 9.76 9.68
N ALA A 45 17.99 10.17 9.05
CA ALA A 45 19.03 9.24 8.62
C ALA A 45 19.58 8.34 9.75
N ASP A 46 19.58 8.83 11.01
CA ASP A 46 20.26 8.20 12.14
C ASP A 46 19.31 7.85 13.30
N ALA A 47 18.03 8.24 13.25
CA ALA A 47 17.09 8.05 14.35
C ALA A 47 15.65 7.80 13.88
N CYS A 48 14.95 6.95 14.64
CA CYS A 48 13.52 6.70 14.55
C CYS A 48 12.91 7.00 15.93
N GLU A 49 12.41 8.22 16.13
CA GLU A 49 11.91 8.66 17.44
C GLU A 49 10.39 8.55 17.47
N VAL A 50 9.88 7.62 18.26
CA VAL A 50 8.45 7.48 18.53
C VAL A 50 8.11 8.19 19.86
N SER A 51 7.03 8.94 19.91
CA SER A 51 6.65 9.76 21.08
C SER A 51 6.39 8.96 22.36
N ALA A 52 6.16 7.65 22.26
CA ALA A 52 6.07 6.71 23.38
C ALA A 52 6.57 5.33 22.96
N ASP A 53 7.06 4.55 23.92
CA ASP A 53 7.50 3.17 23.74
C ASP A 53 6.40 2.13 24.03
N SER A 54 5.20 2.61 24.32
CA SER A 54 4.04 1.77 24.61
C SER A 54 2.73 2.51 24.36
N ALA A 55 1.67 1.73 24.07
CA ALA A 55 0.30 2.21 23.92
C ALA A 55 -0.71 1.17 24.43
N PRO A 56 -1.95 1.56 24.78
CA PRO A 56 -3.02 0.59 25.05
C PRO A 56 -3.45 -0.11 23.74
N SER A 57 -3.90 -1.38 23.86
CA SER A 57 -4.43 -2.15 22.73
C SER A 57 -5.68 -1.51 22.14
N GLY A 58 -5.86 -1.69 20.85
CA GLY A 58 -6.93 -1.09 20.07
C GLY A 58 -6.39 -0.51 18.78
N THR A 59 -7.10 0.46 18.24
CA THR A 59 -6.64 1.20 17.06
C THR A 59 -5.56 2.21 17.47
N LEU A 60 -4.38 2.06 16.88
CA LEU A 60 -3.23 2.96 17.04
C LEU A 60 -3.06 3.75 15.76
N THR A 61 -2.72 5.03 15.90
CA THR A 61 -2.32 5.88 14.76
C THR A 61 -0.90 6.36 15.01
N PHE A 62 0.01 6.03 14.07
CA PHE A 62 1.36 6.58 14.05
C PHE A 62 1.41 7.69 13.00
N SER A 63 1.61 8.93 13.44
CA SER A 63 1.81 10.06 12.52
C SER A 63 3.29 10.21 12.23
N VAL A 64 3.71 9.70 11.10
CA VAL A 64 5.12 9.57 10.71
C VAL A 64 5.53 10.77 9.88
N THR A 65 6.55 11.49 10.35
CA THR A 65 7.16 12.61 9.63
C THR A 65 8.58 12.23 9.21
N ASN A 66 8.88 12.41 7.93
CA ASN A 66 10.24 12.29 7.44
C ASN A 66 10.99 13.61 7.66
N ASP A 67 11.78 13.67 8.71
CA ASP A 67 12.66 14.80 9.02
C ASP A 67 14.07 14.63 8.45
N GLY A 68 14.30 13.58 7.64
CA GLY A 68 15.54 13.28 6.94
C GLY A 68 15.63 13.89 5.53
N SER A 69 16.63 13.46 4.78
CA SER A 69 16.90 13.90 3.40
C SER A 69 16.53 12.88 2.32
N ASP A 70 16.39 11.63 2.71
CA ASP A 70 16.08 10.50 1.83
C ASP A 70 14.63 10.03 2.08
N VAL A 71 14.00 9.38 1.11
CA VAL A 71 12.70 8.74 1.32
C VAL A 71 12.80 7.76 2.48
N THR A 72 11.77 7.63 3.30
CA THR A 72 11.75 6.71 4.45
C THR A 72 10.46 5.90 4.47
N GLU A 73 10.52 4.81 5.20
CA GLU A 73 9.41 3.92 5.53
C GLU A 73 9.28 3.81 7.04
N PHE A 74 8.11 3.38 7.51
CA PHE A 74 7.88 3.09 8.93
C PHE A 74 7.08 1.81 9.08
N TYR A 75 7.51 0.95 9.99
CA TYR A 75 6.97 -0.37 10.26
C TYR A 75 6.53 -0.54 11.71
N LEU A 76 5.43 -1.26 11.92
CA LEU A 76 5.15 -1.98 13.14
C LEU A 76 5.41 -3.47 12.87
N LEU A 77 6.46 -4.03 13.50
CA LEU A 77 6.86 -5.42 13.36
C LEU A 77 6.34 -6.24 14.55
N ALA A 78 6.13 -7.54 14.33
CA ALA A 78 5.77 -8.47 15.37
C ALA A 78 6.92 -8.69 16.40
N ASP A 79 6.69 -9.54 17.39
CA ASP A 79 7.61 -9.86 18.48
C ASP A 79 8.91 -10.55 18.01
N ASP A 80 8.91 -11.15 16.83
CA ASP A 80 10.11 -11.72 16.18
C ASP A 80 11.00 -10.63 15.53
N GLY A 81 10.48 -9.39 15.39
CA GLY A 81 11.16 -8.29 14.75
C GLY A 81 11.36 -8.45 13.23
N LEU A 82 10.67 -9.39 12.61
CA LEU A 82 10.81 -9.75 11.19
C LEU A 82 9.48 -9.62 10.46
N ARG A 83 8.41 -10.18 11.03
CA ARG A 83 7.10 -10.18 10.41
C ARG A 83 6.47 -8.79 10.51
N ILE A 84 6.13 -8.22 9.36
CA ILE A 84 5.46 -6.94 9.25
C ILE A 84 4.00 -7.10 9.69
N VAL A 85 3.58 -6.33 10.69
CA VAL A 85 2.18 -6.23 11.13
C VAL A 85 1.46 -5.18 10.30
N SER A 86 2.12 -4.04 10.11
CA SER A 86 1.66 -2.98 9.20
C SER A 86 2.82 -2.04 8.92
N GLU A 87 2.78 -1.38 7.78
CA GLU A 87 3.79 -0.41 7.38
C GLU A 87 3.20 0.77 6.62
N ILE A 88 4.01 1.75 6.36
CA ILE A 88 3.76 2.86 5.46
C ILE A 88 5.06 3.26 4.79
N GLU A 89 5.06 3.25 3.47
CA GLU A 89 6.22 3.46 2.62
C GLU A 89 6.23 4.84 1.94
N ASN A 90 7.30 5.10 1.22
CA ASN A 90 7.43 6.22 0.30
C ASN A 90 7.16 7.59 0.94
N ILE A 91 7.58 7.80 2.19
CA ILE A 91 7.45 9.08 2.87
C ILE A 91 8.60 9.98 2.45
N GLY A 92 8.32 10.92 1.53
CA GLY A 92 9.32 11.88 1.05
C GLY A 92 9.80 12.86 2.13
N PRO A 93 10.98 13.49 1.97
CA PRO A 93 11.49 14.48 2.91
C PRO A 93 10.52 15.62 3.21
N GLY A 94 10.27 15.89 4.49
CA GLY A 94 9.35 16.92 4.97
C GLY A 94 7.87 16.56 4.85
N ILE A 95 7.55 15.34 4.45
CA ILE A 95 6.17 14.84 4.35
C ILE A 95 5.82 14.09 5.63
N SER A 96 4.54 14.19 6.03
CA SER A 96 3.97 13.38 7.11
C SER A 96 2.86 12.50 6.54
N ARG A 97 2.78 11.24 7.02
CA ARG A 97 1.73 10.27 6.71
C ARG A 97 1.30 9.55 7.97
N ASP A 98 0.04 9.11 8.01
CA ASP A 98 -0.51 8.37 9.15
C ASP A 98 -0.62 6.88 8.81
N LEU A 99 -0.05 6.04 9.69
CA LEU A 99 -0.27 4.60 9.70
C LEU A 99 -1.31 4.27 10.77
N VAL A 100 -2.43 3.71 10.36
CA VAL A 100 -3.49 3.23 11.26
C VAL A 100 -3.43 1.72 11.33
N VAL A 101 -3.35 1.18 12.56
CA VAL A 101 -3.22 -0.26 12.79
C VAL A 101 -4.04 -0.69 14.00
N GLN A 102 -4.67 -1.86 13.93
CA GLN A 102 -5.28 -2.50 15.09
C GLN A 102 -4.26 -3.44 15.75
N ALA A 103 -3.86 -3.12 16.98
CA ALA A 103 -2.83 -3.86 17.69
C ALA A 103 -3.39 -4.55 18.94
N ALA A 104 -3.25 -5.86 18.99
CA ALA A 104 -3.53 -6.67 20.18
C ALA A 104 -2.46 -6.47 21.26
N PRO A 105 -2.76 -6.77 22.55
CA PRO A 105 -1.75 -6.75 23.60
C PRO A 105 -0.58 -7.68 23.25
N GLY A 106 0.67 -7.17 23.32
CA GLY A 106 1.87 -7.92 22.97
C GLY A 106 3.11 -7.05 22.91
N ASP A 107 4.22 -7.69 22.58
CA ASP A 107 5.48 -7.03 22.31
C ASP A 107 5.65 -6.91 20.79
N TYR A 108 6.14 -5.74 20.37
CA TYR A 108 6.32 -5.35 18.97
C TYR A 108 7.66 -4.62 18.82
N TYR A 109 8.01 -4.31 17.59
CA TYR A 109 9.06 -3.35 17.28
C TYR A 109 8.53 -2.29 16.33
N THR A 110 8.97 -1.05 16.52
CA THR A 110 8.86 0.01 15.51
C THR A 110 10.17 0.10 14.75
N ALA A 111 10.09 0.40 13.46
CA ALA A 111 11.26 0.60 12.62
C ALA A 111 11.04 1.75 11.64
N CYS A 112 12.05 2.63 11.48
CA CYS A 112 12.13 3.56 10.35
C CYS A 112 13.24 3.07 9.42
N LYS A 113 13.05 3.17 8.10
CA LYS A 113 14.01 2.68 7.10
C LYS A 113 14.40 3.81 6.14
N PRO A 114 15.28 4.74 6.56
CA PRO A 114 15.73 5.83 5.73
C PRO A 114 16.47 5.32 4.48
N GLY A 115 16.12 5.86 3.32
CA GLY A 115 16.64 5.40 2.03
C GLY A 115 16.06 4.08 1.57
N MET A 116 15.06 3.52 2.29
CA MET A 116 14.38 2.25 1.98
C MET A 116 15.33 1.04 1.90
N VAL A 117 16.45 1.08 2.64
CA VAL A 117 17.49 0.04 2.61
C VAL A 117 17.83 -0.50 4.00
N GLY A 118 18.27 -1.75 4.04
CA GLY A 118 18.74 -2.44 5.25
C GLY A 118 17.63 -2.79 6.24
N ASP A 119 18.04 -3.20 7.44
CA ASP A 119 17.10 -3.65 8.50
C ASP A 119 16.33 -2.52 9.20
N GLY A 120 16.63 -1.25 8.89
CA GLY A 120 16.04 -0.09 9.52
C GLY A 120 16.50 0.18 10.96
N ILE A 121 16.08 1.32 11.49
CA ILE A 121 16.36 1.78 12.86
C ILE A 121 15.22 1.32 13.75
N ARG A 122 15.46 0.29 14.58
CA ARG A 122 14.42 -0.43 15.34
C ARG A 122 14.42 -0.05 16.82
N ALA A 123 13.22 -0.03 17.41
CA ALA A 123 13.02 0.11 18.85
C ALA A 123 11.91 -0.84 19.34
N ALA A 124 12.04 -1.35 20.56
CA ALA A 124 10.98 -2.14 21.17
C ALA A 124 9.76 -1.26 21.45
N PHE A 125 8.56 -1.82 21.21
CA PHE A 125 7.28 -1.18 21.46
C PHE A 125 6.32 -2.18 22.10
N THR A 126 5.66 -1.79 23.19
CA THR A 126 4.75 -2.68 23.92
C THR A 126 3.31 -2.20 23.80
N VAL A 127 2.42 -3.05 23.35
CA VAL A 127 0.97 -2.80 23.40
C VAL A 127 0.42 -3.44 24.66
N THR A 128 -0.09 -2.59 25.57
CA THR A 128 -0.64 -3.03 26.86
C THR A 128 -2.13 -3.34 26.72
N ASP A 129 -2.62 -4.31 27.50
CA ASP A 129 -4.05 -4.64 27.51
C ASP A 129 -4.89 -3.44 27.99
N SER A 130 -5.73 -2.92 27.10
CA SER A 130 -6.67 -1.84 27.42
C SER A 130 -7.94 -2.34 28.12
N GLY A 131 -8.18 -3.65 28.14
CA GLY A 131 -9.42 -4.26 28.61
C GLY A 131 -10.62 -3.99 27.71
N GLN A 132 -10.37 -3.48 26.49
CA GLN A 132 -11.36 -3.24 25.45
C GLN A 132 -11.14 -4.23 24.29
N ASP A 133 -12.19 -4.50 23.53
CA ASP A 133 -12.04 -5.24 22.28
C ASP A 133 -11.15 -4.46 21.30
N VAL A 134 -10.36 -5.18 20.50
CA VAL A 134 -9.53 -4.59 19.48
C VAL A 134 -10.37 -4.49 18.20
N GLY A 135 -10.69 -3.27 17.80
CA GLY A 135 -11.46 -2.98 16.60
C GLY A 135 -12.99 -2.94 16.78
N PRO A 136 -13.72 -2.84 15.66
CA PRO A 136 -15.17 -2.77 15.64
C PRO A 136 -15.83 -4.01 16.26
N THR A 137 -17.05 -3.82 16.80
CA THR A 137 -17.83 -4.89 17.45
C THR A 137 -19.23 -5.01 16.81
N GLY A 138 -19.96 -6.08 17.12
CA GLY A 138 -21.34 -6.30 16.63
C GLY A 138 -21.38 -6.54 15.11
N ASP A 139 -22.40 -5.98 14.46
CA ASP A 139 -22.66 -6.21 13.02
C ASP A 139 -21.45 -5.82 12.14
N THR A 140 -20.75 -4.75 12.48
CA THR A 140 -19.53 -4.31 11.75
C THR A 140 -18.42 -5.35 11.86
N ALA A 141 -18.20 -5.94 13.05
CA ALA A 141 -17.21 -7.01 13.19
C ALA A 141 -17.55 -8.25 12.35
N ASP A 142 -18.86 -8.61 12.30
CA ASP A 142 -19.31 -9.74 11.47
C ASP A 142 -19.10 -9.46 9.96
N GLN A 143 -19.33 -8.23 9.51
CA GLN A 143 -19.09 -7.81 8.14
C GLN A 143 -17.59 -7.85 7.80
N LEU A 144 -16.72 -7.36 8.69
CA LEU A 144 -15.27 -7.40 8.50
C LEU A 144 -14.75 -8.84 8.45
N ALA A 145 -15.20 -9.73 9.36
CA ALA A 145 -14.83 -11.14 9.32
C ALA A 145 -15.25 -11.83 8.01
N ALA A 146 -16.41 -11.44 7.44
CA ALA A 146 -16.84 -11.93 6.13
C ALA A 146 -15.94 -11.38 4.99
N ALA A 147 -15.55 -10.10 5.07
CA ALA A 147 -14.63 -9.47 4.12
C ALA A 147 -13.25 -10.15 4.14
N GLU A 148 -12.67 -10.37 5.32
CA GLU A 148 -11.40 -11.08 5.53
C GLU A 148 -11.45 -12.49 4.93
N THR A 149 -12.52 -13.24 5.20
CA THR A 149 -12.74 -14.58 4.61
C THR A 149 -12.80 -14.53 3.09
N SER A 150 -13.48 -13.53 2.52
CA SER A 150 -13.61 -13.35 1.07
C SER A 150 -12.29 -12.99 0.43
N TYR A 151 -11.52 -12.11 1.08
CA TYR A 151 -10.21 -11.68 0.59
C TYR A 151 -9.19 -12.83 0.63
N VAL A 152 -9.17 -13.63 1.70
CA VAL A 152 -8.33 -14.85 1.77
C VAL A 152 -8.68 -15.83 0.65
N ALA A 153 -9.97 -15.99 0.32
CA ALA A 153 -10.36 -16.84 -0.80
C ALA A 153 -9.87 -16.31 -2.15
N TYR A 154 -9.93 -14.99 -2.36
CA TYR A 154 -9.38 -14.33 -3.54
C TYR A 154 -7.87 -14.53 -3.65
N VAL A 155 -7.10 -14.27 -2.58
CA VAL A 155 -5.64 -14.48 -2.57
C VAL A 155 -5.27 -15.93 -2.89
N LYS A 156 -5.98 -16.91 -2.31
CA LYS A 156 -5.77 -18.34 -2.61
C LYS A 156 -6.03 -18.68 -4.07
N ASP A 157 -7.04 -18.09 -4.69
CA ASP A 157 -7.36 -18.29 -6.11
C ASP A 157 -6.26 -17.72 -7.01
N GLN A 158 -5.81 -16.49 -6.73
CA GLN A 158 -4.72 -15.86 -7.48
C GLN A 158 -3.41 -16.63 -7.33
N VAL A 159 -3.02 -17.01 -6.11
CA VAL A 159 -1.79 -17.78 -5.85
C VAL A 159 -1.87 -19.17 -6.48
N GLY A 160 -3.06 -19.79 -6.52
CA GLY A 160 -3.30 -21.04 -7.23
C GLY A 160 -3.12 -20.92 -8.75
N SER A 161 -3.52 -19.80 -9.32
CA SER A 161 -3.31 -19.49 -10.75
C SER A 161 -1.84 -19.13 -11.01
N LEU A 162 -1.20 -18.38 -10.11
CA LEU A 162 0.22 -18.02 -10.18
C LEU A 162 1.10 -19.26 -10.29
N ILE A 163 0.98 -20.23 -9.36
CA ILE A 163 1.85 -21.42 -9.38
C ILE A 163 1.65 -22.26 -10.66
N ALA A 164 0.42 -22.34 -11.17
CA ALA A 164 0.16 -23.07 -12.41
C ALA A 164 0.84 -22.40 -13.63
N GLY A 165 0.74 -21.07 -13.73
CA GLY A 165 1.44 -20.30 -14.79
C GLY A 165 2.95 -20.31 -14.60
N THR A 166 3.45 -20.15 -13.36
CA THR A 166 4.88 -20.18 -13.05
C THR A 166 5.52 -21.48 -13.48
N GLN A 167 4.86 -22.62 -13.27
CA GLN A 167 5.40 -23.92 -13.71
C GLN A 167 5.54 -23.98 -15.25
N GLU A 168 4.52 -23.55 -16.00
CA GLU A 168 4.57 -23.55 -17.46
C GLU A 168 5.64 -22.56 -17.98
N PHE A 169 5.74 -21.38 -17.38
CA PHE A 169 6.75 -20.38 -17.69
C PHE A 169 8.16 -20.89 -17.44
N ALA A 170 8.41 -21.44 -16.24
CA ALA A 170 9.71 -21.99 -15.84
C ALA A 170 10.17 -23.15 -16.72
N ASP A 171 9.25 -24.05 -17.10
CA ASP A 171 9.53 -25.15 -18.02
C ASP A 171 9.96 -24.63 -19.41
N ALA A 172 9.29 -23.63 -19.95
CA ALA A 172 9.64 -23.00 -21.22
C ALA A 172 11.00 -22.29 -21.14
N TYR A 173 11.22 -21.51 -20.06
CA TYR A 173 12.47 -20.78 -19.84
C TYR A 173 13.66 -21.72 -19.70
N ALA A 174 13.59 -22.74 -18.85
CA ALA A 174 14.65 -23.72 -18.65
C ALA A 174 14.96 -24.54 -19.93
N ALA A 175 13.93 -24.80 -20.75
CA ALA A 175 14.10 -25.48 -22.04
C ALA A 175 14.74 -24.59 -23.14
N GLY A 176 14.88 -23.28 -22.91
CA GLY A 176 15.37 -22.31 -23.90
C GLY A 176 14.33 -21.92 -24.94
N ASP A 177 13.04 -22.16 -24.69
CA ASP A 177 11.93 -21.65 -25.51
C ASP A 177 11.59 -20.23 -25.10
N ASP A 178 12.50 -19.30 -25.40
CA ASP A 178 12.39 -17.89 -25.01
C ASP A 178 11.13 -17.22 -25.59
N ALA A 179 10.68 -17.67 -26.75
CA ALA A 179 9.47 -17.11 -27.37
C ALA A 179 8.23 -17.44 -26.52
N ARG A 180 8.13 -18.69 -26.07
CA ARG A 180 7.03 -19.13 -25.19
C ARG A 180 7.14 -18.52 -23.81
N ALA A 181 8.36 -18.46 -23.25
CA ALA A 181 8.58 -17.83 -21.95
C ALA A 181 8.15 -16.36 -21.95
N ARG A 182 8.53 -15.56 -22.95
CA ARG A 182 8.09 -14.16 -23.08
C ARG A 182 6.58 -14.01 -23.24
N GLU A 183 5.91 -14.94 -23.96
CA GLU A 183 4.46 -14.95 -24.08
C GLU A 183 3.75 -15.19 -22.73
N LEU A 184 4.33 -16.03 -21.88
CA LEU A 184 3.76 -16.39 -20.57
C LEU A 184 4.08 -15.37 -19.47
N TYR A 185 5.14 -14.58 -19.59
CA TYR A 185 5.69 -13.74 -18.56
C TYR A 185 4.64 -12.83 -17.91
N ALA A 186 4.19 -11.82 -18.64
CA ALA A 186 3.21 -10.86 -18.12
C ALA A 186 1.87 -11.53 -17.76
N ALA A 187 1.40 -12.47 -18.58
CA ALA A 187 0.14 -13.19 -18.33
C ALA A 187 0.16 -14.03 -17.02
N THR A 188 1.35 -14.42 -16.55
CA THR A 188 1.50 -15.13 -15.28
C THR A 188 1.67 -14.15 -14.13
N ARG A 189 2.50 -13.11 -14.30
CA ARG A 189 2.77 -12.09 -13.26
C ARG A 189 1.51 -11.38 -12.78
N VAL A 190 0.50 -11.15 -13.63
CA VAL A 190 -0.77 -10.51 -13.20
C VAL A 190 -1.40 -11.15 -11.97
N HIS A 191 -1.12 -12.43 -11.69
CA HIS A 191 -1.63 -13.10 -10.51
C HIS A 191 -0.84 -12.75 -9.24
N TRP A 192 0.45 -12.42 -9.37
CA TRP A 192 1.27 -11.87 -8.30
C TRP A 192 0.86 -10.42 -8.03
N GLU A 193 0.84 -9.59 -9.02
CA GLU A 193 0.46 -8.18 -8.94
C GLU A 193 -0.93 -7.96 -8.31
N ARG A 194 -1.87 -8.88 -8.54
CA ARG A 194 -3.21 -8.83 -7.92
C ARG A 194 -3.21 -9.10 -6.43
N VAL A 195 -2.20 -9.79 -5.88
CA VAL A 195 -2.07 -10.05 -4.43
C VAL A 195 -1.04 -9.14 -3.76
N GLU A 196 -0.39 -8.31 -4.53
CA GLU A 196 0.61 -7.35 -4.06
C GLU A 196 0.12 -6.40 -2.95
N PRO A 197 -1.18 -6.00 -2.86
CA PRO A 197 -1.66 -5.24 -1.70
C PRO A 197 -1.32 -5.87 -0.34
N VAL A 198 -1.02 -7.15 -0.30
CA VAL A 198 -0.68 -7.88 0.94
C VAL A 198 0.67 -8.64 0.83
N ALA A 199 1.50 -8.31 -0.16
CA ALA A 199 2.79 -8.99 -0.42
C ALA A 199 3.73 -8.96 0.79
N GLU A 200 3.78 -7.87 1.51
CA GLU A 200 4.57 -7.70 2.73
C GLU A 200 4.23 -8.73 3.81
N SER A 201 2.97 -9.20 3.85
CA SER A 201 2.55 -10.28 4.75
C SER A 201 3.24 -11.61 4.45
N PHE A 202 3.86 -11.74 3.29
CA PHE A 202 4.58 -12.95 2.88
C PHE A 202 6.04 -12.94 3.31
N GLY A 203 6.55 -11.81 3.84
CA GLY A 203 7.89 -11.68 4.40
C GLY A 203 8.98 -11.85 3.34
N ASP A 204 9.93 -12.78 3.58
CA ASP A 204 11.05 -13.02 2.68
C ASP A 204 10.68 -13.59 1.30
N LEU A 205 9.42 -13.96 1.09
CA LEU A 205 8.94 -14.43 -0.23
C LEU A 205 8.73 -13.30 -1.22
N ASP A 206 8.34 -12.12 -0.77
CA ASP A 206 8.17 -10.97 -1.61
C ASP A 206 9.48 -10.60 -2.34
N PRO A 207 10.58 -10.21 -1.69
CA PRO A 207 11.83 -9.94 -2.39
C PRO A 207 12.44 -11.17 -3.09
N ALA A 208 12.13 -12.39 -2.66
CA ALA A 208 12.59 -13.59 -3.34
C ALA A 208 11.89 -13.82 -4.69
N LEU A 209 10.65 -13.32 -4.85
CA LEU A 209 9.87 -13.45 -6.07
C LEU A 209 10.03 -12.26 -6.99
N ASP A 210 10.08 -11.02 -6.43
CA ASP A 210 9.83 -9.81 -7.22
C ASP A 210 10.86 -8.68 -7.07
N LEU A 211 11.99 -8.90 -6.39
CA LEU A 211 13.01 -7.86 -6.22
C LEU A 211 13.59 -7.40 -7.55
N ARG A 212 13.53 -6.08 -7.82
CA ARG A 212 14.13 -5.47 -8.99
C ARG A 212 15.63 -5.33 -8.84
N GLU A 213 16.38 -5.30 -9.96
CA GLU A 213 17.84 -5.10 -9.92
C GLU A 213 18.25 -3.79 -9.24
N ALA A 214 17.43 -2.74 -9.38
CA ALA A 214 17.69 -1.43 -8.82
C ALA A 214 17.66 -1.41 -7.27
N ASP A 215 16.95 -2.35 -6.66
CA ASP A 215 16.71 -2.42 -5.22
C ASP A 215 17.63 -3.45 -4.52
N LEU A 216 18.56 -4.07 -5.27
CA LEU A 216 19.51 -5.03 -4.72
C LEU A 216 20.51 -4.37 -3.75
N GLU A 217 20.64 -4.94 -2.57
CA GLU A 217 21.70 -4.57 -1.63
C GLU A 217 23.04 -5.21 -1.98
N ASP A 218 24.14 -4.58 -1.55
CA ASP A 218 25.49 -5.09 -1.76
C ASP A 218 25.67 -6.52 -1.25
N GLY A 219 25.83 -7.47 -2.17
CA GLY A 219 26.03 -8.89 -1.87
C GLY A 219 24.77 -9.71 -1.69
N GLN A 220 23.59 -9.13 -1.90
CA GLN A 220 22.32 -9.82 -1.94
C GLN A 220 22.25 -10.73 -3.18
N ALA A 221 21.72 -11.93 -3.01
CA ALA A 221 21.43 -12.81 -4.14
C ALA A 221 20.17 -12.32 -4.84
N TRP A 222 20.27 -12.11 -6.16
CA TRP A 222 19.11 -11.74 -6.96
C TRP A 222 18.41 -12.98 -7.49
N THR A 223 17.10 -13.06 -7.29
CA THR A 223 16.22 -14.17 -7.70
C THR A 223 14.90 -13.63 -8.25
N GLY A 224 13.99 -14.49 -8.60
CA GLY A 224 12.63 -14.12 -8.96
C GLY A 224 12.43 -13.70 -10.40
N TRP A 225 11.31 -13.03 -10.62
CA TRP A 225 10.78 -12.69 -11.94
C TRP A 225 11.72 -11.76 -12.72
N HIS A 226 12.21 -10.69 -12.12
CA HIS A 226 13.03 -9.67 -12.80
C HIS A 226 14.43 -10.15 -13.17
N LEU A 227 15.01 -11.12 -12.42
CA LEU A 227 16.23 -11.79 -12.89
C LEU A 227 16.01 -12.51 -14.21
N ILE A 228 14.88 -13.24 -14.32
CA ILE A 228 14.54 -14.01 -15.52
C ILE A 228 14.11 -13.07 -16.65
N GLU A 229 13.40 -11.98 -16.35
CA GLU A 229 13.06 -10.92 -17.30
C GLU A 229 14.34 -10.39 -17.98
N LYS A 230 15.33 -9.97 -17.20
CA LYS A 230 16.61 -9.47 -17.73
C LYS A 230 17.26 -10.48 -18.68
N ASP A 231 17.27 -11.76 -18.32
CA ASP A 231 17.87 -12.81 -19.16
C ASP A 231 17.07 -13.07 -20.42
N LEU A 232 15.75 -12.99 -20.37
CA LEU A 232 14.89 -13.17 -21.54
C LEU A 232 15.01 -12.03 -22.54
N TRP A 233 15.04 -10.78 -22.08
CA TRP A 233 15.06 -9.59 -22.95
C TRP A 233 16.46 -9.09 -23.29
N GLN A 234 17.49 -9.50 -22.54
CA GLN A 234 18.91 -9.26 -22.82
C GLN A 234 19.19 -7.80 -23.18
N PRO A 235 19.21 -6.89 -22.22
CA PRO A 235 19.33 -5.46 -22.49
C PRO A 235 20.55 -5.10 -23.32
N ALA A 236 20.40 -4.10 -24.18
CA ALA A 236 21.52 -3.49 -24.88
C ALA A 236 22.43 -2.73 -23.88
N PRO A 237 23.73 -2.50 -24.21
CA PRO A 237 24.66 -1.89 -23.26
C PRO A 237 24.21 -0.53 -22.69
N ASP A 238 23.51 0.27 -23.47
CA ASP A 238 22.98 1.58 -23.04
C ASP A 238 21.85 1.45 -22.01
N ALA A 239 21.11 0.33 -22.04
CA ALA A 239 20.10 -0.03 -21.02
C ALA A 239 20.67 -0.95 -19.92
N ASN A 240 21.99 -1.17 -19.86
CA ASN A 240 22.66 -2.07 -18.91
C ASN A 240 23.90 -1.39 -18.29
N GLY A 241 23.78 -0.12 -17.90
CA GLY A 241 24.90 0.60 -17.27
C GLY A 241 26.13 0.78 -18.14
N GLY A 242 26.03 0.58 -19.46
CA GLY A 242 27.14 0.62 -20.41
C GLY A 242 27.87 -0.72 -20.60
N GLU A 243 27.43 -1.77 -19.94
CA GLU A 243 28.02 -3.10 -20.01
C GLU A 243 27.25 -4.01 -20.95
N THR A 244 27.98 -4.91 -21.62
CA THR A 244 27.36 -5.94 -22.45
C THR A 244 26.75 -7.00 -21.52
N TYR A 245 25.45 -7.25 -21.66
CA TYR A 245 24.78 -8.32 -20.93
C TYR A 245 25.37 -9.69 -21.30
N VAL A 246 25.63 -10.52 -20.30
CA VAL A 246 26.09 -11.91 -20.48
C VAL A 246 24.93 -12.83 -20.11
N PRO A 247 24.30 -13.51 -21.10
CA PRO A 247 23.19 -14.41 -20.85
C PRO A 247 23.55 -15.52 -19.85
N LEU A 248 22.58 -15.91 -19.06
CA LEU A 248 22.70 -17.05 -18.15
C LEU A 248 22.96 -18.34 -18.94
N THR A 249 23.82 -19.20 -18.39
CA THR A 249 24.03 -20.55 -18.93
C THR A 249 22.77 -21.40 -18.76
N ALA A 250 22.65 -22.48 -19.48
CA ALA A 250 21.52 -23.41 -19.35
C ALA A 250 21.38 -23.97 -17.92
N GLU A 251 22.50 -24.13 -17.17
CA GLU A 251 22.49 -24.57 -15.77
C GLU A 251 21.96 -23.47 -14.85
N GLU A 252 22.38 -22.22 -15.05
CA GLU A 252 21.90 -21.06 -14.28
C GLU A 252 20.43 -20.75 -14.57
N ARG A 253 19.98 -20.87 -15.82
CA ARG A 253 18.55 -20.74 -16.20
C ARG A 253 17.69 -21.79 -15.51
N ALA A 254 18.15 -23.06 -15.53
CA ALA A 254 17.42 -24.11 -14.83
C ALA A 254 17.36 -23.85 -13.31
N ALA A 255 18.44 -23.36 -12.71
CA ALA A 255 18.46 -23.02 -11.29
C ALA A 255 17.52 -21.84 -10.96
N ALA A 256 17.48 -20.79 -11.78
CA ALA A 256 16.57 -19.66 -11.61
C ALA A 256 15.10 -20.08 -11.78
N ALA A 257 14.82 -20.95 -12.74
CA ALA A 257 13.48 -21.52 -12.94
C ALA A 257 13.02 -22.36 -11.75
N ASP A 258 13.90 -23.26 -11.25
CA ASP A 258 13.61 -24.11 -10.10
C ASP A 258 13.40 -23.29 -8.83
N ASP A 259 14.17 -22.21 -8.65
CA ASP A 259 14.05 -21.31 -7.49
C ASP A 259 12.72 -20.52 -7.54
N LEU A 260 12.35 -19.98 -8.69
CA LEU A 260 11.08 -19.27 -8.87
C LEU A 260 9.88 -20.19 -8.55
N VAL A 261 9.89 -21.42 -9.07
CA VAL A 261 8.83 -22.42 -8.78
C VAL A 261 8.82 -22.76 -7.28
N ALA A 262 9.99 -22.96 -6.66
CA ALA A 262 10.09 -23.31 -5.24
C ALA A 262 9.56 -22.19 -4.34
N ASN A 263 9.88 -20.93 -4.62
CA ASN A 263 9.40 -19.77 -3.85
C ASN A 263 7.90 -19.57 -4.07
N THR A 264 7.39 -19.71 -5.28
CA THR A 264 5.93 -19.67 -5.56
C THR A 264 5.21 -20.81 -4.83
N GLN A 265 5.79 -22.00 -4.74
CA GLN A 265 5.20 -23.11 -3.97
C GLN A 265 5.20 -22.81 -2.45
N ARG A 266 6.25 -22.19 -1.90
CA ARG A 266 6.26 -21.72 -0.51
C ARG A 266 5.13 -20.73 -0.25
N LEU A 267 4.84 -19.83 -1.19
CA LEU A 267 3.71 -18.91 -1.10
C LEU A 267 2.37 -19.68 -1.06
N VAL A 268 2.18 -20.68 -1.95
CA VAL A 268 0.99 -21.57 -1.90
C VAL A 268 0.87 -22.22 -0.53
N ASP A 269 1.95 -22.79 0.00
CA ASP A 269 1.96 -23.47 1.29
C ASP A 269 1.60 -22.51 2.43
N GLN A 270 2.08 -21.27 2.39
CA GLN A 270 1.78 -20.22 3.37
C GLN A 270 0.30 -19.82 3.33
N VAL A 271 -0.24 -19.45 2.17
CA VAL A 271 -1.64 -18.98 2.06
C VAL A 271 -2.67 -20.09 2.27
N THR A 272 -2.28 -21.36 2.08
CA THR A 272 -3.16 -22.52 2.31
C THR A 272 -3.03 -23.13 3.69
N ALA A 273 -2.11 -22.63 4.53
CA ALA A 273 -1.94 -23.12 5.90
C ALA A 273 -3.20 -22.91 6.73
N ASP A 274 -3.42 -23.81 7.69
CA ASP A 274 -4.54 -23.68 8.62
C ASP A 274 -4.42 -22.40 9.45
N GLY A 275 -5.47 -21.59 9.47
CA GLY A 275 -5.51 -20.35 10.22
C GLY A 275 -4.88 -19.15 9.51
N PHE A 276 -4.47 -19.30 8.24
CA PHE A 276 -4.04 -18.15 7.45
C PHE A 276 -5.19 -17.17 7.24
N THR A 277 -4.96 -15.90 7.58
CA THR A 277 -5.94 -14.82 7.47
C THR A 277 -5.24 -13.48 7.30
N PHE A 278 -6.01 -12.48 6.90
CA PHE A 278 -5.65 -11.06 6.95
C PHE A 278 -6.66 -10.34 7.85
N GLU A 279 -6.18 -9.36 8.58
CA GLU A 279 -7.05 -8.42 9.29
C GLU A 279 -7.54 -7.33 8.32
N ALA A 280 -8.76 -6.82 8.53
CA ALA A 280 -9.36 -5.82 7.64
C ALA A 280 -8.49 -4.56 7.45
N PHE A 281 -7.76 -4.13 8.51
CA PHE A 281 -6.85 -2.99 8.40
C PHE A 281 -5.64 -3.28 7.49
N GLN A 282 -5.13 -4.51 7.44
CA GLN A 282 -4.04 -4.89 6.54
C GLN A 282 -4.51 -4.83 5.08
N ILE A 283 -5.72 -5.33 4.80
CA ILE A 283 -6.33 -5.26 3.46
C ILE A 283 -6.48 -3.80 3.03
N ALA A 284 -6.98 -2.93 3.93
CA ALA A 284 -7.21 -1.53 3.65
C ALA A 284 -5.90 -0.73 3.45
N ASN A 285 -4.90 -0.96 4.32
CA ASN A 285 -3.59 -0.33 4.21
C ASN A 285 -2.87 -0.77 2.94
N GLY A 286 -2.93 -2.07 2.62
CA GLY A 286 -2.31 -2.63 1.43
C GLY A 286 -2.89 -2.07 0.13
N ALA A 287 -4.22 -1.91 0.05
CA ALA A 287 -4.84 -1.27 -1.11
C ALA A 287 -4.34 0.16 -1.32
N LYS A 288 -4.13 0.90 -0.24
CA LYS A 288 -3.61 2.27 -0.28
C LYS A 288 -2.11 2.30 -0.58
N GLY A 289 -1.31 1.46 0.11
CA GLY A 289 0.14 1.36 -0.06
C GLY A 289 0.52 1.05 -1.50
N LEU A 290 -0.10 0.03 -2.08
CA LEU A 290 0.12 -0.35 -3.48
C LEU A 290 -0.15 0.78 -4.46
N LEU A 291 -1.23 1.56 -4.31
CA LEU A 291 -1.49 2.67 -5.22
C LEU A 291 -0.55 3.86 -5.01
N ASP A 292 -0.01 4.06 -3.82
CA ASP A 292 1.08 5.02 -3.61
C ASP A 292 2.36 4.58 -4.34
N GLU A 293 2.67 3.29 -4.32
CA GLU A 293 3.79 2.72 -5.07
C GLU A 293 3.60 2.87 -6.58
N VAL A 294 2.42 2.53 -7.10
CA VAL A 294 2.07 2.78 -8.51
C VAL A 294 2.24 4.24 -8.87
N ALA A 295 1.82 5.18 -8.00
CA ALA A 295 1.93 6.61 -8.24
C ALA A 295 3.37 7.13 -8.28
N THR A 296 4.27 6.54 -7.48
CA THR A 296 5.65 7.02 -7.32
C THR A 296 6.66 6.28 -8.20
N GLY A 297 6.45 5.00 -8.48
CA GLY A 297 7.35 4.11 -9.20
C GLY A 297 6.74 3.59 -10.50
N LYS A 298 5.81 2.66 -10.43
CA LYS A 298 5.31 1.88 -11.57
C LYS A 298 4.73 2.73 -12.71
N VAL A 299 4.12 3.88 -12.40
CA VAL A 299 3.63 4.84 -13.41
C VAL A 299 4.74 5.48 -14.26
N THR A 300 6.00 5.30 -13.90
CA THR A 300 7.14 5.75 -14.71
C THR A 300 7.65 4.71 -15.71
N GLY A 301 7.15 3.46 -15.63
CA GLY A 301 7.58 2.34 -16.46
C GLY A 301 8.92 1.76 -16.02
N GLU A 302 9.20 1.77 -14.74
CA GLU A 302 10.45 1.26 -14.17
C GLU A 302 10.33 -0.15 -13.58
N GLU A 303 9.10 -0.70 -13.52
CA GLU A 303 8.87 -2.04 -13.00
C GLU A 303 9.41 -3.09 -13.99
N GLU A 304 8.94 -3.06 -15.20
CA GLU A 304 9.28 -4.00 -16.24
C GLU A 304 10.29 -3.38 -17.23
N ILE A 305 11.46 -3.03 -16.70
CA ILE A 305 12.46 -2.18 -17.38
C ILE A 305 13.01 -2.77 -18.70
N TRP A 306 12.91 -4.09 -18.89
CA TRP A 306 13.41 -4.76 -20.09
C TRP A 306 12.31 -5.30 -21.00
N SER A 307 11.22 -5.80 -20.42
CA SER A 307 10.06 -6.32 -21.16
C SER A 307 9.12 -5.23 -21.62
N HIS A 308 9.05 -4.14 -20.87
CA HIS A 308 8.10 -3.03 -21.01
C HIS A 308 6.63 -3.48 -20.91
N THR A 309 6.38 -4.51 -20.08
CA THR A 309 5.03 -5.05 -19.85
C THR A 309 4.29 -4.40 -18.68
N ASP A 310 4.77 -3.28 -18.17
CA ASP A 310 4.26 -2.52 -17.01
C ASP A 310 2.75 -2.27 -17.00
N LEU A 311 2.11 -2.15 -18.19
CA LEU A 311 0.65 -1.98 -18.25
C LEU A 311 -0.14 -3.21 -17.77
N TRP A 312 0.47 -4.41 -17.85
CA TRP A 312 -0.11 -5.63 -17.29
C TRP A 312 -0.09 -5.57 -15.76
N ASP A 313 1.05 -5.17 -15.20
CA ASP A 313 1.26 -5.06 -13.77
C ASP A 313 0.38 -3.95 -13.20
N PHE A 314 0.37 -2.79 -13.84
CA PHE A 314 -0.48 -1.67 -13.47
C PHE A 314 -1.98 -2.06 -13.44
N GLN A 315 -2.49 -2.72 -14.49
CA GLN A 315 -3.88 -3.18 -14.47
C GLN A 315 -4.14 -4.17 -13.33
N ALA A 316 -3.22 -5.10 -13.11
CA ALA A 316 -3.36 -6.12 -12.07
C ALA A 316 -3.29 -5.52 -10.66
N ASN A 317 -2.44 -4.51 -10.44
CA ASN A 317 -2.39 -3.76 -9.18
C ASN A 317 -3.71 -3.02 -8.91
N VAL A 318 -4.26 -2.36 -9.92
CA VAL A 318 -5.58 -1.70 -9.81
C VAL A 318 -6.68 -2.73 -9.54
N ASP A 319 -6.66 -3.89 -10.22
CA ASP A 319 -7.59 -5.00 -9.95
C ASP A 319 -7.48 -5.47 -8.48
N GLY A 320 -6.26 -5.66 -7.97
CA GLY A 320 -5.97 -6.08 -6.60
C GLY A 320 -6.46 -5.08 -5.55
N ALA A 321 -6.12 -3.81 -5.74
CA ALA A 321 -6.57 -2.72 -4.87
C ALA A 321 -8.11 -2.58 -4.89
N ARG A 322 -8.73 -2.76 -6.06
CA ARG A 322 -10.19 -2.74 -6.20
C ARG A 322 -10.85 -3.87 -5.42
N VAL A 323 -10.36 -5.11 -5.54
CA VAL A 323 -10.91 -6.25 -4.79
C VAL A 323 -10.73 -6.04 -3.29
N ALA A 324 -9.57 -5.50 -2.85
CA ALA A 324 -9.34 -5.17 -1.44
C ALA A 324 -10.35 -4.13 -0.92
N TYR A 325 -10.70 -3.13 -1.73
CA TYR A 325 -11.77 -2.19 -1.40
C TYR A 325 -13.17 -2.85 -1.45
N GLU A 326 -13.49 -3.60 -2.51
CA GLU A 326 -14.82 -4.19 -2.73
C GLU A 326 -15.24 -5.13 -1.59
N VAL A 327 -14.31 -5.90 -1.01
CA VAL A 327 -14.65 -6.75 0.15
C VAL A 327 -14.99 -5.92 1.40
N LEU A 328 -14.52 -4.67 1.51
CA LEU A 328 -14.77 -3.74 2.61
C LEU A 328 -15.91 -2.76 2.31
N GLN A 329 -16.42 -2.72 1.07
CA GLN A 329 -17.33 -1.69 0.56
C GLN A 329 -18.61 -1.53 1.40
N ASP A 330 -19.20 -2.63 1.86
CA ASP A 330 -20.43 -2.57 2.67
C ASP A 330 -20.19 -1.79 3.98
N VAL A 331 -19.06 -2.04 4.65
CA VAL A 331 -18.68 -1.31 5.88
C VAL A 331 -18.41 0.16 5.58
N VAL A 332 -17.68 0.45 4.49
CA VAL A 332 -17.38 1.83 4.07
C VAL A 332 -18.67 2.58 3.74
N ALA A 333 -19.60 1.96 3.00
CA ALA A 333 -20.87 2.57 2.62
C ALA A 333 -21.79 2.86 3.83
N GLU A 334 -21.69 2.07 4.90
CA GLU A 334 -22.41 2.33 6.15
C GLU A 334 -21.79 3.45 6.98
N GLN A 335 -20.45 3.53 7.02
CA GLN A 335 -19.74 4.50 7.85
C GLN A 335 -19.54 5.85 7.14
N ASP A 336 -19.21 5.82 5.85
CA ASP A 336 -18.96 7.00 5.02
C ASP A 336 -19.44 6.76 3.58
N PRO A 337 -20.74 6.94 3.30
CA PRO A 337 -21.30 6.71 1.97
C PRO A 337 -20.74 7.64 0.88
N ASP A 338 -20.22 8.82 1.26
CA ASP A 338 -19.61 9.75 0.31
C ASP A 338 -18.23 9.22 -0.10
N LEU A 339 -17.47 8.66 0.82
CA LEU A 339 -16.19 7.98 0.52
C LEU A 339 -16.41 6.79 -0.41
N ALA A 340 -17.40 5.93 -0.11
CA ALA A 340 -17.70 4.78 -0.97
C ALA A 340 -18.03 5.21 -2.41
N ALA A 341 -18.86 6.25 -2.57
CA ALA A 341 -19.22 6.75 -3.88
C ALA A 341 -18.03 7.40 -4.63
N ASP A 342 -17.11 8.07 -3.93
CA ASP A 342 -15.92 8.66 -4.54
C ASP A 342 -14.94 7.54 -4.99
N LEU A 343 -14.68 6.55 -4.15
CA LEU A 343 -13.84 5.39 -4.48
C LEU A 343 -14.38 4.63 -5.70
N ASP A 344 -15.68 4.33 -5.72
CA ASP A 344 -16.32 3.67 -6.86
C ASP A 344 -16.09 4.44 -8.17
N GLN A 345 -16.23 5.76 -8.13
CA GLN A 345 -16.02 6.58 -9.33
C GLN A 345 -14.56 6.63 -9.76
N ARG A 346 -13.61 6.75 -8.80
CA ARG A 346 -12.18 6.82 -9.11
C ARG A 346 -11.65 5.52 -9.73
N PHE A 347 -12.08 4.37 -9.20
CA PHE A 347 -11.76 3.08 -9.84
C PHE A 347 -12.28 3.03 -11.28
N VAL A 348 -13.54 3.41 -11.51
CA VAL A 348 -14.11 3.44 -12.87
C VAL A 348 -13.33 4.36 -13.81
N ASP A 349 -12.94 5.55 -13.34
CA ASP A 349 -12.19 6.50 -14.16
C ASP A 349 -10.80 5.96 -14.54
N LEU A 350 -10.05 5.39 -13.58
CA LEU A 350 -8.72 4.81 -13.83
C LEU A 350 -8.78 3.59 -14.73
N GLU A 351 -9.72 2.67 -14.48
CA GLU A 351 -9.92 1.48 -15.32
C GLU A 351 -10.30 1.84 -16.77
N ALA A 352 -11.07 2.92 -16.95
CA ALA A 352 -11.39 3.39 -18.30
C ALA A 352 -10.15 3.89 -19.07
N LEU A 353 -9.19 4.51 -18.38
CA LEU A 353 -7.92 4.92 -18.97
C LEU A 353 -7.04 3.71 -19.34
N LEU A 354 -6.96 2.71 -18.45
CA LEU A 354 -6.22 1.48 -18.71
C LEU A 354 -6.86 0.68 -19.86
N ALA A 355 -8.18 0.54 -19.87
CA ALA A 355 -8.91 -0.15 -20.93
C ALA A 355 -8.73 0.50 -22.32
N ALA A 356 -8.41 1.78 -22.38
CA ALA A 356 -8.06 2.43 -23.65
C ALA A 356 -6.68 2.01 -24.19
N GLN A 357 -5.81 1.43 -23.36
CA GLN A 357 -4.47 0.94 -23.72
C GLN A 357 -4.48 -0.57 -24.07
N GLY A 358 -5.45 -1.34 -23.59
CA GLY A 358 -5.55 -2.78 -23.79
C GLY A 358 -6.34 -3.48 -22.70
N SER A 359 -6.10 -4.76 -22.51
CA SER A 359 -6.64 -5.55 -21.40
C SER A 359 -5.76 -6.77 -21.12
N VAL A 360 -5.90 -7.36 -19.94
CA VAL A 360 -5.19 -8.60 -19.59
C VAL A 360 -5.48 -9.73 -20.58
N GLU A 361 -6.73 -9.88 -21.05
CA GLU A 361 -7.10 -10.93 -21.99
C GLU A 361 -6.69 -10.61 -23.43
N GLY A 362 -6.75 -9.34 -23.84
CA GLY A 362 -6.45 -8.88 -25.20
C GLY A 362 -4.98 -8.54 -25.44
N GLY A 363 -4.23 -8.39 -24.38
CA GLY A 363 -2.88 -7.88 -24.37
C GLY A 363 -2.81 -6.36 -24.32
N PHE A 364 -1.67 -5.86 -23.85
CA PHE A 364 -1.29 -4.44 -23.89
C PHE A 364 -0.13 -4.25 -24.87
N GLY A 365 0.01 -3.03 -25.39
CA GLY A 365 1.25 -2.60 -26.04
C GLY A 365 2.36 -2.36 -25.01
N PRO A 366 3.64 -2.24 -25.47
CA PRO A 366 4.74 -1.86 -24.59
C PRO A 366 4.48 -0.51 -23.91
N TYR A 367 4.86 -0.40 -22.64
CA TYR A 367 4.72 0.84 -21.89
C TYR A 367 5.38 2.05 -22.60
N THR A 368 6.52 1.80 -23.25
CA THR A 368 7.27 2.79 -24.01
C THR A 368 6.53 3.37 -25.24
N ASP A 369 5.40 2.77 -25.63
CA ASP A 369 4.55 3.32 -26.70
C ASP A 369 3.57 4.38 -26.19
N LEU A 370 3.44 4.56 -24.85
CA LEU A 370 2.63 5.62 -24.27
C LEU A 370 3.25 7.00 -24.55
N THR A 371 2.39 7.95 -24.81
CA THR A 371 2.80 9.37 -24.87
C THR A 371 2.92 9.96 -23.49
N ASP A 372 3.75 11.00 -23.33
CA ASP A 372 3.87 11.77 -22.06
C ASP A 372 2.50 12.23 -21.52
N ALA A 373 1.56 12.54 -22.41
CA ALA A 373 0.21 12.95 -22.04
C ALA A 373 -0.59 11.79 -21.42
N GLN A 374 -0.48 10.58 -21.97
CA GLN A 374 -1.13 9.37 -21.42
C GLN A 374 -0.54 8.99 -20.06
N VAL A 375 0.79 9.01 -19.93
CA VAL A 375 1.46 8.77 -18.64
C VAL A 375 1.01 9.80 -17.59
N THR A 376 0.96 11.07 -17.95
CA THR A 376 0.49 12.14 -17.04
C THR A 376 -0.99 11.95 -16.64
N GLU A 377 -1.84 11.48 -17.57
CA GLU A 377 -3.26 11.25 -17.30
C GLU A 377 -3.46 10.03 -16.37
N LEU A 378 -2.70 8.95 -16.60
CA LEU A 378 -2.67 7.77 -15.72
C LEU A 378 -2.18 8.15 -14.31
N ALA A 379 -1.05 8.84 -14.20
CA ALA A 379 -0.52 9.31 -12.92
C ALA A 379 -1.54 10.15 -12.14
N ALA A 380 -2.19 11.11 -12.81
CA ALA A 380 -3.20 11.95 -12.16
C ALA A 380 -4.43 11.15 -11.70
N ALA A 381 -4.80 10.08 -12.41
CA ALA A 381 -5.91 9.22 -12.02
C ALA A 381 -5.55 8.31 -10.83
N VAL A 382 -4.31 7.82 -10.77
CA VAL A 382 -3.79 7.07 -9.59
C VAL A 382 -3.76 7.97 -8.36
N ASP A 383 -3.18 9.16 -8.45
CA ASP A 383 -3.16 10.14 -7.35
C ASP A 383 -4.58 10.46 -6.85
N ALA A 384 -5.53 10.66 -7.78
CA ALA A 384 -6.92 10.95 -7.46
C ALA A 384 -7.64 9.78 -6.75
N LEU A 385 -7.21 8.54 -6.97
CA LEU A 385 -7.73 7.34 -6.28
C LEU A 385 -7.01 7.12 -4.95
N SER A 386 -5.69 7.28 -4.88
CA SER A 386 -4.90 7.07 -3.67
C SER A 386 -5.32 8.01 -2.53
N GLU A 387 -5.68 9.26 -2.84
CA GLU A 387 -6.13 10.23 -1.82
C GLU A 387 -7.35 9.75 -1.01
N PRO A 388 -8.50 9.37 -1.60
CA PRO A 388 -9.62 8.83 -0.83
C PRO A 388 -9.32 7.46 -0.21
N LEU A 389 -8.49 6.60 -0.82
CA LEU A 389 -8.07 5.34 -0.22
C LEU A 389 -7.31 5.52 1.10
N SER A 390 -6.62 6.64 1.29
CA SER A 390 -5.94 6.96 2.56
C SER A 390 -6.90 7.00 3.76
N ARG A 391 -8.21 7.16 3.53
CA ARG A 391 -9.25 7.16 4.56
C ARG A 391 -9.84 5.77 4.82
N LEU A 392 -9.54 4.79 3.97
CA LEU A 392 -10.16 3.46 4.02
C LEU A 392 -9.95 2.79 5.37
N THR A 393 -8.70 2.71 5.83
CA THR A 393 -8.36 2.04 7.09
C THR A 393 -9.02 2.69 8.29
N SER A 394 -8.97 4.03 8.42
CA SER A 394 -9.62 4.72 9.54
C SER A 394 -11.15 4.52 9.51
N THR A 395 -11.74 4.48 8.32
CA THR A 395 -13.19 4.26 8.17
C THR A 395 -13.58 2.85 8.62
N VAL A 396 -12.88 1.81 8.17
CA VAL A 396 -13.24 0.42 8.53
C VAL A 396 -12.89 0.05 9.97
N THR A 397 -11.89 0.69 10.57
CA THR A 397 -11.49 0.44 11.96
C THR A 397 -12.22 1.32 12.97
N GLY A 398 -12.93 2.35 12.52
CA GLY A 398 -13.62 3.31 13.38
C GLY A 398 -12.65 4.26 14.12
N ALA A 399 -11.49 4.61 13.51
CA ALA A 399 -10.44 5.44 14.10
C ALA A 399 -10.69 6.94 13.88
#